data_4719b8c393db7085cbf15f1c97538124
#
_entry.id   4719b8c393db7085cbf15f1c97538124
#
_cell.length_a   1.000
_cell.length_b   1.000
_cell.length_c   1.000
_cell.angle_alpha   90.00
_cell.angle_beta   90.00
_cell.angle_gamma   90.00
#
_symmetry.space_group_name_H-M   'P 1'
#
loop_
_entity.id
_entity.type
_entity.pdbx_description
1 polymer ?
#
loop_
_entity_poly.entity_id
_entity_poly.type
_entity_poly.pdbx_seq_one_letter_code
_entity_poly.pdbx_strand_id
1 'polypeptide(L)'
;MRVEHSYLFNFAASYSTGGYKRLYEYARWFNGNGGAWFVIHPRCAQLMADFPHNQFFIATQTRIQRLYNDCAYLKQIQQEIGTPELYYSYGIPLYNRVGRVDWFHLSNVLPLLAGSIPLSPIARLKFAYLGKRMRSGCARADVVSAESASSLELLAQVDSGKLFLSVNGSDDELASLSVASDTATECIATVVGTASYKDLPDSYRLFETLRKSDSRLTLMIFGNPRWIPRELTRGQNVVIRGEQPRSTVIECLRKTRIYISTTRIENSYNAAAEGIFLASESYISDIGPHRELLRGMPFEQTRPPGVRTSMLHVHRDRLTVANLQSWESVIVGMITRFHEALRASASAI
;
A
#
# COMPACT_ATOMS: atom_id res chain seq x y z
N MET A 1 -33.34 8.68 14.11
CA MET A 1 -32.82 7.34 14.41
C MET A 1 -31.30 7.39 14.27
N ARG A 2 -30.49 7.15 15.33
CA ARG A 2 -29.05 6.96 15.16
C ARG A 2 -28.89 5.62 14.43
N VAL A 3 -28.20 5.63 13.27
CA VAL A 3 -27.76 4.40 12.64
C VAL A 3 -26.72 3.80 13.57
N GLU A 4 -26.99 2.63 14.15
CA GLU A 4 -26.01 1.92 14.96
C GLU A 4 -24.95 1.34 14.02
N HIS A 5 -23.88 2.08 13.83
CA HIS A 5 -22.70 1.53 13.18
C HIS A 5 -22.01 0.53 14.13
N SER A 6 -21.45 -0.53 13.57
CA SER A 6 -20.74 -1.56 14.36
C SER A 6 -19.22 -1.49 14.18
N TYR A 7 -18.73 -0.72 13.20
CA TYR A 7 -17.34 -0.73 12.73
C TYR A 7 -16.67 0.62 12.95
N LEU A 8 -15.51 0.61 13.62
CA LEU A 8 -14.63 1.78 13.77
C LEU A 8 -13.30 1.54 13.04
N PHE A 9 -13.04 2.31 12.01
CA PHE A 9 -11.82 2.26 11.21
C PHE A 9 -10.88 3.41 11.57
N ASN A 10 -9.65 3.11 11.99
CA ASN A 10 -8.63 4.12 12.29
C ASN A 10 -7.62 4.23 11.15
N PHE A 11 -7.80 5.24 10.31
CA PHE A 11 -6.93 5.64 9.22
C PHE A 11 -6.22 6.98 9.48
N ALA A 12 -6.08 7.40 10.74
CA ALA A 12 -5.50 8.70 11.11
C ALA A 12 -4.08 8.95 10.55
N ALA A 13 -3.34 7.90 10.19
CA ALA A 13 -2.01 8.02 9.58
C ALA A 13 -2.03 8.01 8.04
N SER A 14 -3.19 7.79 7.39
CA SER A 14 -3.34 7.51 5.95
C SER A 14 -3.93 8.71 5.22
N TYR A 15 -3.09 9.60 4.72
CA TYR A 15 -3.52 10.81 4.02
C TYR A 15 -2.93 10.95 2.61
N SER A 16 -2.19 9.95 2.15
CA SER A 16 -1.55 9.95 0.83
C SER A 16 -1.31 8.51 0.34
N THR A 17 -1.11 8.32 -0.96
CA THR A 17 -0.73 7.07 -1.60
C THR A 17 -1.69 5.89 -1.33
N GLY A 18 -1.17 4.68 -1.21
CA GLY A 18 -1.96 3.45 -1.04
C GLY A 18 -2.86 3.45 0.20
N GLY A 19 -2.41 4.04 1.31
CA GLY A 19 -3.23 4.15 2.53
C GLY A 19 -4.45 5.04 2.36
N TYR A 20 -4.33 6.16 1.63
CA TYR A 20 -5.47 7.00 1.28
C TYR A 20 -6.43 6.27 0.33
N LYS A 21 -5.92 5.52 -0.66
CA LYS A 21 -6.76 4.75 -1.57
C LYS A 21 -7.60 3.71 -0.81
N ARG A 22 -7.00 2.96 0.11
CA ARG A 22 -7.73 2.01 0.95
C ARG A 22 -8.81 2.72 1.80
N LEU A 23 -8.47 3.84 2.46
CA LEU A 23 -9.44 4.64 3.20
C LEU A 23 -10.63 5.06 2.32
N TYR A 24 -10.34 5.60 1.13
CA TYR A 24 -11.37 6.05 0.18
C TYR A 24 -12.31 4.92 -0.21
N GLU A 25 -11.77 3.74 -0.57
CA GLU A 25 -12.59 2.60 -0.99
C GLU A 25 -13.40 1.99 0.15
N TYR A 26 -12.86 1.94 1.36
CA TYR A 26 -13.62 1.55 2.55
C TYR A 26 -14.74 2.54 2.83
N ALA A 27 -14.46 3.85 2.84
CA ALA A 27 -15.48 4.86 3.05
C ALA A 27 -16.57 4.81 1.98
N ARG A 28 -16.21 4.62 0.70
CA ARG A 28 -17.15 4.47 -0.40
C ARG A 28 -18.07 3.25 -0.21
N TRP A 29 -17.47 2.10 0.08
CA TRP A 29 -18.23 0.86 0.24
C TRP A 29 -19.20 0.95 1.43
N PHE A 30 -18.73 1.37 2.61
CA PHE A 30 -19.57 1.50 3.79
C PHE A 30 -20.63 2.57 3.65
N ASN A 31 -20.38 3.65 2.92
CA ASN A 31 -21.40 4.65 2.63
C ASN A 31 -22.62 4.07 1.88
N GLY A 32 -22.42 3.07 1.03
CA GLY A 32 -23.49 2.34 0.35
C GLY A 32 -24.05 1.14 1.16
N ASN A 33 -23.42 0.74 2.28
CA ASN A 33 -23.73 -0.49 3.01
C ASN A 33 -23.92 -0.25 4.52
N GLY A 34 -24.70 0.75 4.89
CA GLY A 34 -25.14 1.01 6.27
C GLY A 34 -24.23 1.94 7.08
N GLY A 35 -23.13 2.40 6.50
CA GLY A 35 -22.22 3.34 7.13
C GLY A 35 -21.24 2.71 8.15
N ALA A 36 -20.24 3.49 8.54
CA ALA A 36 -19.27 3.14 9.57
C ALA A 36 -18.67 4.40 10.22
N TRP A 37 -17.93 4.22 11.31
CA TRP A 37 -17.13 5.26 11.93
C TRP A 37 -15.70 5.24 11.36
N PHE A 38 -15.16 6.42 11.04
CA PHE A 38 -13.81 6.57 10.53
C PHE A 38 -13.03 7.62 11.32
N VAL A 39 -11.86 7.25 11.81
CA VAL A 39 -10.87 8.23 12.30
C VAL A 39 -9.94 8.57 11.16
N ILE A 40 -9.94 9.83 10.73
CA ILE A 40 -9.20 10.28 9.54
C ILE A 40 -8.23 11.42 9.85
N HIS A 41 -7.21 11.54 9.01
CA HIS A 41 -6.29 12.69 9.05
C HIS A 41 -7.01 13.96 8.59
N PRO A 42 -6.72 15.17 9.15
CA PRO A 42 -7.36 16.43 8.73
C PRO A 42 -7.31 16.71 7.23
N ARG A 43 -6.26 16.25 6.54
CA ARG A 43 -6.11 16.39 5.07
C ARG A 43 -7.13 15.58 4.27
N CYS A 44 -7.88 14.70 4.90
CA CYS A 44 -8.90 13.85 4.28
C CYS A 44 -10.31 14.34 4.62
N ALA A 45 -10.47 15.54 5.16
CA ALA A 45 -11.77 16.05 5.62
C ALA A 45 -12.83 16.13 4.52
N GLN A 46 -12.43 16.24 3.24
CA GLN A 46 -13.37 16.22 2.10
C GLN A 46 -14.20 14.93 2.03
N LEU A 47 -13.69 13.80 2.57
CA LEU A 47 -14.43 12.53 2.59
C LEU A 47 -15.75 12.62 3.38
N MET A 48 -15.86 13.58 4.30
CA MET A 48 -17.09 13.82 5.07
C MET A 48 -18.24 14.29 4.15
N ALA A 49 -17.92 15.11 3.14
CA ALA A 49 -18.89 15.56 2.16
C ALA A 49 -19.16 14.47 1.09
N ASP A 50 -18.13 13.74 0.69
CA ASP A 50 -18.22 12.71 -0.35
C ASP A 50 -19.02 11.49 0.11
N PHE A 51 -18.99 11.17 1.44
CA PHE A 51 -19.59 9.95 2.01
C PHE A 51 -20.43 10.23 3.26
N PRO A 52 -21.61 10.88 3.11
CA PRO A 52 -22.40 11.41 4.22
C PRO A 52 -23.08 10.35 5.12
N HIS A 53 -23.17 9.08 4.69
CA HIS A 53 -23.72 8.01 5.54
C HIS A 53 -22.70 7.46 6.54
N ASN A 54 -21.42 7.81 6.39
CA ASN A 54 -20.40 7.51 7.39
C ASN A 54 -20.27 8.65 8.40
N GLN A 55 -19.83 8.31 9.61
CA GLN A 55 -19.44 9.32 10.60
C GLN A 55 -17.92 9.39 10.70
N PHE A 56 -17.37 10.60 10.64
CA PHE A 56 -15.94 10.83 10.63
C PHE A 56 -15.49 11.60 11.87
N PHE A 57 -14.39 11.13 12.46
CA PHE A 57 -13.66 11.78 13.55
C PHE A 57 -12.33 12.31 13.02
N ILE A 58 -12.10 13.59 13.11
CA ILE A 58 -10.83 14.20 12.68
C ILE A 58 -9.76 13.98 13.75
N ALA A 59 -8.69 13.29 13.40
CA ALA A 59 -7.57 13.07 14.30
C ALA A 59 -6.83 14.40 14.57
N THR A 60 -6.95 14.92 15.77
CA THR A 60 -6.30 16.18 16.22
C THR A 60 -4.85 15.97 16.66
N GLN A 61 -4.44 14.74 16.88
CA GLN A 61 -3.14 14.38 17.43
C GLN A 61 -2.01 14.57 16.42
N THR A 62 -0.88 15.08 16.89
CA THR A 62 0.38 15.09 16.15
C THR A 62 0.90 13.65 15.95
N ARG A 63 1.83 13.47 14.99
CA ARG A 63 2.51 12.17 14.79
C ARG A 63 3.17 11.64 16.05
N ILE A 64 3.72 12.50 16.88
CA ILE A 64 4.38 12.14 18.14
C ILE A 64 3.33 11.70 19.17
N GLN A 65 2.26 12.46 19.35
CA GLN A 65 1.19 12.10 20.26
C GLN A 65 0.56 10.76 19.93
N ARG A 66 0.36 10.45 18.64
CA ARG A 66 -0.13 9.12 18.19
C ARG A 66 0.80 7.97 18.57
N LEU A 67 2.11 8.20 18.63
CA LEU A 67 3.06 7.19 19.05
C LEU A 67 3.02 6.88 20.55
N TYR A 68 2.60 7.84 21.37
CA TYR A 68 2.67 7.73 22.82
C TYR A 68 1.31 7.76 23.53
N ASN A 69 0.28 8.32 22.90
CA ASN A 69 -0.99 8.60 23.59
C ASN A 69 -2.24 8.49 22.70
N ASP A 70 -2.29 7.51 21.82
CA ASP A 70 -3.50 7.27 21.01
C ASP A 70 -4.71 6.86 21.87
N CYS A 71 -4.44 6.30 23.07
CA CYS A 71 -5.45 5.80 24.00
C CYS A 71 -6.43 6.85 24.49
N ALA A 72 -6.00 8.10 24.74
CA ALA A 72 -6.88 9.14 25.26
C ALA A 72 -7.92 9.57 24.20
N TYR A 73 -7.47 9.74 22.97
CA TYR A 73 -8.34 10.12 21.87
C TYR A 73 -9.36 9.02 21.53
N LEU A 74 -8.93 7.77 21.47
CA LEU A 74 -9.84 6.64 21.22
C LEU A 74 -10.84 6.44 22.36
N LYS A 75 -10.45 6.68 23.62
CA LYS A 75 -11.39 6.67 24.76
C LYS A 75 -12.45 7.75 24.62
N GLN A 76 -12.08 8.95 24.17
CA GLN A 76 -13.05 10.02 23.91
C GLN A 76 -14.07 9.60 22.83
N ILE A 77 -13.60 9.00 21.73
CA ILE A 77 -14.49 8.44 20.70
C ILE A 77 -15.39 7.37 21.30
N GLN A 78 -14.85 6.42 22.08
CA GLN A 78 -15.65 5.37 22.73
C GLN A 78 -16.71 5.92 23.69
N GLN A 79 -16.46 7.04 24.34
CA GLN A 79 -17.48 7.70 25.18
C GLN A 79 -18.66 8.22 24.34
N GLU A 80 -18.42 8.60 23.10
CA GLU A 80 -19.45 9.10 22.17
C GLU A 80 -20.23 7.99 21.51
N ILE A 81 -19.52 6.93 21.02
CA ILE A 81 -20.13 5.87 20.19
C ILE A 81 -20.40 4.55 20.93
N GLY A 82 -19.88 4.40 22.15
CA GLY A 82 -19.84 3.10 22.85
C GLY A 82 -18.67 2.23 22.39
N THR A 83 -18.71 0.95 22.78
CA THR A 83 -17.70 -0.03 22.34
C THR A 83 -18.07 -0.58 20.97
N PRO A 84 -17.28 -0.32 19.89
CA PRO A 84 -17.57 -0.87 18.59
C PRO A 84 -17.40 -2.40 18.59
N GLU A 85 -18.10 -3.10 17.71
CA GLU A 85 -17.86 -4.55 17.52
C GLU A 85 -16.50 -4.79 16.88
N LEU A 86 -16.15 -4.01 15.86
CA LEU A 86 -14.82 -4.03 15.22
C LEU A 86 -14.10 -2.69 15.46
N TYR A 87 -12.87 -2.77 15.95
CA TYR A 87 -11.88 -1.71 15.81
C TYR A 87 -10.78 -2.14 14.85
N TYR A 88 -10.71 -1.51 13.68
CA TYR A 88 -9.70 -1.77 12.64
C TYR A 88 -8.66 -0.65 12.64
N SER A 89 -7.41 -0.97 12.96
CA SER A 89 -6.29 -0.02 12.98
C SER A 89 -5.36 -0.22 11.79
N TYR A 90 -5.32 0.74 10.89
CA TYR A 90 -4.46 0.72 9.69
C TYR A 90 -3.09 1.35 9.97
N GLY A 91 -2.10 0.49 10.22
CA GLY A 91 -0.70 0.89 10.42
C GLY A 91 -0.39 1.59 11.75
N ILE A 92 -1.38 1.76 12.63
CA ILE A 92 -1.20 2.33 13.95
C ILE A 92 -1.20 1.19 14.98
N PRO A 93 -0.12 0.97 15.76
CA PRO A 93 -0.06 -0.10 16.73
C PRO A 93 -1.17 -0.03 17.78
N LEU A 94 -1.71 -1.18 18.17
CA LEU A 94 -2.70 -1.26 19.23
C LEU A 94 -2.05 -1.05 20.60
N TYR A 95 -2.57 -0.11 21.37
CA TYR A 95 -2.09 0.17 22.73
C TYR A 95 -3.01 -0.43 23.78
N ASN A 96 -4.32 -0.36 23.59
CA ASN A 96 -5.36 -0.89 24.46
C ASN A 96 -6.44 -1.58 23.63
N ARG A 97 -7.31 -2.31 24.33
CA ARG A 97 -8.55 -2.84 23.76
C ARG A 97 -9.51 -1.70 23.44
N VAL A 98 -10.06 -1.67 22.23
CA VAL A 98 -11.00 -0.65 21.77
C VAL A 98 -12.33 -1.26 21.34
N GLY A 99 -12.31 -2.31 20.53
CA GLY A 99 -13.50 -3.02 20.07
C GLY A 99 -13.73 -4.36 20.78
N ARG A 100 -14.82 -5.02 20.46
CA ARG A 100 -14.99 -6.44 20.80
C ARG A 100 -13.97 -7.29 20.07
N VAL A 101 -13.70 -6.97 18.80
CA VAL A 101 -12.61 -7.50 17.99
C VAL A 101 -11.67 -6.37 17.65
N ASP A 102 -10.41 -6.47 18.03
CA ASP A 102 -9.36 -5.54 17.66
C ASP A 102 -8.53 -6.11 16.51
N TRP A 103 -8.50 -5.39 15.40
CA TRP A 103 -7.79 -5.76 14.17
C TRP A 103 -6.62 -4.81 13.91
N PHE A 104 -5.42 -5.35 13.84
CA PHE A 104 -4.25 -4.59 13.40
C PHE A 104 -3.90 -4.93 11.95
N HIS A 105 -3.87 -3.92 11.08
CA HIS A 105 -3.41 -4.06 9.69
C HIS A 105 -2.02 -3.48 9.52
N LEU A 106 -1.07 -4.32 9.11
CA LEU A 106 0.30 -3.93 8.81
C LEU A 106 0.36 -3.20 7.46
N SER A 107 0.39 -1.88 7.48
CA SER A 107 0.44 -1.03 6.27
C SER A 107 1.86 -0.61 5.86
N ASN A 108 2.86 -0.88 6.71
CA ASN A 108 4.25 -0.51 6.46
C ASN A 108 5.20 -1.49 7.13
N VAL A 109 5.97 -2.22 6.32
CA VAL A 109 6.93 -3.23 6.79
C VAL A 109 8.30 -2.65 7.16
N LEU A 110 8.60 -1.39 6.83
CA LEU A 110 9.92 -0.79 7.09
C LEU A 110 10.35 -0.87 8.57
N PRO A 111 9.47 -0.67 9.57
CA PRO A 111 9.85 -0.82 10.96
C PRO A 111 10.28 -2.24 11.35
N LEU A 112 9.76 -3.26 10.67
CA LEU A 112 10.13 -4.66 10.90
C LEU A 112 11.45 -5.03 10.22
N LEU A 113 11.81 -4.30 9.15
CA LEU A 113 13.01 -4.51 8.32
C LEU A 113 14.11 -3.48 8.55
N ALA A 114 14.05 -2.70 9.63
CA ALA A 114 14.99 -1.60 9.91
C ALA A 114 16.47 -2.02 9.97
N GLY A 115 16.76 -3.30 10.27
CA GLY A 115 18.10 -3.88 10.25
C GLY A 115 18.63 -4.21 8.86
N SER A 116 17.76 -4.34 7.87
CA SER A 116 18.09 -4.84 6.51
C SER A 116 18.27 -3.71 5.48
N ILE A 117 18.02 -2.45 5.87
CA ILE A 117 18.12 -1.30 4.97
C ILE A 117 19.07 -0.24 5.50
N PRO A 118 19.77 0.49 4.62
CA PRO A 118 20.60 1.61 5.03
C PRO A 118 19.71 2.77 5.51
N LEU A 119 19.73 3.04 6.81
CA LEU A 119 18.99 4.10 7.46
C LEU A 119 19.94 5.04 8.21
N SER A 120 19.59 6.32 8.30
CA SER A 120 20.26 7.22 9.24
C SER A 120 20.07 6.72 10.69
N PRO A 121 20.97 7.02 11.63
CA PRO A 121 20.86 6.59 13.03
C PRO A 121 19.51 6.96 13.66
N ILE A 122 19.02 8.17 13.40
CA ILE A 122 17.71 8.65 13.90
C ILE A 122 16.56 7.84 13.31
N ALA A 123 16.58 7.57 12.00
CA ALA A 123 15.57 6.75 11.35
C ALA A 123 15.59 5.30 11.86
N ARG A 124 16.78 4.75 12.09
CA ARG A 124 16.96 3.40 12.66
C ARG A 124 16.35 3.30 14.06
N LEU A 125 16.65 4.26 14.95
CA LEU A 125 16.06 4.32 16.30
C LEU A 125 14.54 4.41 16.25
N LYS A 126 14.01 5.32 15.42
CA LYS A 126 12.58 5.49 15.20
C LYS A 126 11.92 4.19 14.73
N PHE A 127 12.47 3.53 13.72
CA PHE A 127 11.89 2.30 13.19
C PHE A 127 12.05 1.11 14.15
N ALA A 128 13.14 1.03 14.92
CA ALA A 128 13.29 0.01 15.96
C ALA A 128 12.19 0.17 17.04
N TYR A 129 11.93 1.40 17.48
CA TYR A 129 10.84 1.68 18.42
C TYR A 129 9.47 1.30 17.82
N LEU A 130 9.18 1.74 16.59
CA LEU A 130 7.94 1.40 15.89
C LEU A 130 7.79 -0.10 15.70
N GLY A 131 8.84 -0.82 15.32
CA GLY A 131 8.83 -2.26 15.16
C GLY A 131 8.50 -2.99 16.47
N LYS A 132 9.06 -2.52 17.60
CA LYS A 132 8.69 -3.05 18.93
C LYS A 132 7.21 -2.82 19.23
N ARG A 133 6.68 -1.61 18.94
CA ARG A 133 5.25 -1.30 19.16
C ARG A 133 4.33 -2.11 18.24
N MET A 134 4.71 -2.31 16.98
CA MET A 134 3.96 -3.15 16.05
C MET A 134 3.87 -4.60 16.53
N ARG A 135 4.98 -5.21 16.95
CA ARG A 135 4.97 -6.57 17.52
C ARG A 135 4.09 -6.66 18.75
N SER A 136 4.17 -5.68 19.66
CA SER A 136 3.29 -5.61 20.82
C SER A 136 1.81 -5.42 20.43
N GLY A 137 1.51 -4.63 19.39
CA GLY A 137 0.17 -4.46 18.86
C GLY A 137 -0.38 -5.76 18.25
N CYS A 138 0.44 -6.48 17.48
CA CYS A 138 0.07 -7.79 16.92
C CYS A 138 -0.29 -8.82 18.01
N ALA A 139 0.46 -8.83 19.11
CA ALA A 139 0.19 -9.75 20.23
C ALA A 139 -1.18 -9.48 20.89
N ARG A 140 -1.64 -8.22 20.90
CA ARG A 140 -2.93 -7.81 21.48
C ARG A 140 -4.10 -7.97 20.52
N ALA A 141 -3.85 -7.96 19.22
CA ALA A 141 -4.88 -8.06 18.20
C ALA A 141 -5.56 -9.44 18.23
N ASP A 142 -6.84 -9.47 17.91
CA ASP A 142 -7.58 -10.71 17.63
C ASP A 142 -7.34 -11.15 16.19
N VAL A 143 -7.20 -10.17 15.28
CA VAL A 143 -6.82 -10.41 13.87
C VAL A 143 -5.66 -9.49 13.48
N VAL A 144 -4.69 -10.06 12.78
CA VAL A 144 -3.55 -9.34 12.23
C VAL A 144 -3.52 -9.56 10.73
N SER A 145 -3.48 -8.49 9.95
CA SER A 145 -3.43 -8.62 8.49
C SER A 145 -2.29 -7.83 7.87
N ALA A 146 -1.89 -8.24 6.67
CA ALA A 146 -0.94 -7.52 5.82
C ALA A 146 -1.36 -7.57 4.36
N GLU A 147 -0.73 -6.76 3.53
CA GLU A 147 -1.08 -6.56 2.11
C GLU A 147 -0.40 -7.58 1.18
N SER A 148 0.48 -8.44 1.71
CA SER A 148 1.13 -9.55 0.98
C SER A 148 1.43 -10.71 1.93
N ALA A 149 1.55 -11.93 1.40
CA ALA A 149 1.96 -13.10 2.18
C ALA A 149 3.38 -12.93 2.72
N SER A 150 4.29 -12.38 1.92
CA SER A 150 5.65 -12.04 2.34
C SER A 150 5.69 -11.07 3.52
N SER A 151 4.72 -10.14 3.60
CA SER A 151 4.60 -9.25 4.75
C SER A 151 4.04 -9.97 5.97
N LEU A 152 3.17 -10.97 5.81
CA LEU A 152 2.70 -11.83 6.90
C LEU A 152 3.83 -12.70 7.45
N GLU A 153 4.75 -13.19 6.61
CA GLU A 153 5.91 -13.97 7.05
C GLU A 153 6.80 -13.19 8.03
N LEU A 154 6.86 -11.85 7.94
CA LEU A 154 7.56 -11.01 8.91
C LEU A 154 6.91 -11.03 10.30
N LEU A 155 5.73 -11.59 10.42
CA LEU A 155 4.94 -11.73 11.64
C LEU A 155 4.81 -13.20 12.08
N ALA A 156 5.78 -14.05 11.70
CA ALA A 156 5.79 -15.49 12.01
C ALA A 156 5.68 -15.83 13.51
N GLN A 157 6.01 -14.87 14.40
CA GLN A 157 5.82 -15.03 15.85
C GLN A 157 4.37 -14.83 16.32
N VAL A 158 3.47 -14.37 15.46
CA VAL A 158 2.04 -14.23 15.73
C VAL A 158 1.37 -15.57 15.46
N ASP A 159 0.40 -15.94 16.30
CA ASP A 159 -0.42 -17.13 16.08
C ASP A 159 -1.02 -17.10 14.67
N SER A 160 -0.80 -18.19 13.92
CA SER A 160 -1.27 -18.31 12.54
C SER A 160 -2.78 -18.19 12.40
N GLY A 161 -3.55 -18.60 13.42
CA GLY A 161 -5.00 -18.45 13.45
C GLY A 161 -5.48 -16.99 13.48
N LYS A 162 -4.60 -16.06 13.88
CA LYS A 162 -4.88 -14.62 13.86
C LYS A 162 -4.49 -13.94 12.54
N LEU A 163 -3.66 -14.60 11.71
CA LEU A 163 -3.14 -14.00 10.47
C LEU A 163 -4.20 -14.01 9.37
N PHE A 164 -4.27 -12.92 8.63
CA PHE A 164 -5.18 -12.75 7.49
C PHE A 164 -4.52 -11.99 6.36
N LEU A 165 -4.51 -12.55 5.16
CA LEU A 165 -4.02 -11.85 3.97
C LEU A 165 -5.12 -10.90 3.46
N SER A 166 -4.85 -9.59 3.51
CA SER A 166 -5.75 -8.55 3.04
C SER A 166 -5.03 -7.68 2.01
N VAL A 167 -4.93 -8.18 0.80
CA VAL A 167 -4.29 -7.48 -0.32
C VAL A 167 -4.97 -6.13 -0.61
N ASN A 168 -4.30 -5.25 -1.32
CA ASN A 168 -4.97 -4.08 -1.86
C ASN A 168 -5.83 -4.47 -3.06
N GLY A 169 -7.05 -3.95 -3.11
CA GLY A 169 -7.90 -4.11 -4.27
C GLY A 169 -7.36 -3.35 -5.47
N SER A 170 -7.65 -3.84 -6.66
CA SER A 170 -7.49 -3.10 -7.90
C SER A 170 -8.79 -2.37 -8.23
N ASP A 171 -8.67 -1.31 -9.01
CA ASP A 171 -9.85 -0.69 -9.62
C ASP A 171 -10.34 -1.56 -10.77
N ASP A 172 -11.66 -1.63 -10.94
CA ASP A 172 -12.27 -2.25 -12.13
C ASP A 172 -11.77 -1.56 -13.41
N GLU A 173 -11.46 -0.27 -13.30
CA GLU A 173 -10.81 0.53 -14.33
C GLU A 173 -9.44 -0.04 -14.73
N LEU A 174 -8.59 -0.47 -13.79
CA LEU A 174 -7.30 -1.06 -14.13
C LEU A 174 -7.48 -2.37 -14.93
N ALA A 175 -8.44 -3.19 -14.53
CA ALA A 175 -8.79 -4.41 -15.25
C ALA A 175 -9.31 -4.13 -16.68
N SER A 176 -10.19 -3.15 -16.83
CA SER A 176 -10.73 -2.76 -18.14
C SER A 176 -9.68 -2.11 -19.05
N LEU A 177 -8.76 -1.35 -18.48
CA LEU A 177 -7.70 -0.66 -19.20
C LEU A 177 -6.63 -1.59 -19.76
N SER A 178 -6.34 -2.70 -19.09
CA SER A 178 -5.35 -3.68 -19.55
C SER A 178 -5.80 -4.37 -20.85
N VAL A 179 -7.10 -4.47 -21.10
CA VAL A 179 -7.68 -5.11 -22.28
C VAL A 179 -7.76 -4.17 -23.49
N ALA A 180 -7.90 -2.86 -23.26
CA ALA A 180 -8.28 -1.90 -24.30
C ALA A 180 -7.12 -1.11 -24.93
N SER A 181 -5.85 -1.41 -24.63
CA SER A 181 -4.77 -0.51 -25.06
C SER A 181 -4.04 -0.95 -26.32
N ASP A 182 -4.65 -0.69 -27.46
CA ASP A 182 -3.96 -0.46 -28.75
C ASP A 182 -3.35 0.97 -28.84
N THR A 183 -3.07 1.61 -27.71
CA THR A 183 -2.39 2.91 -27.72
C THR A 183 -0.95 2.73 -28.19
N ALA A 184 -0.59 3.43 -29.25
CA ALA A 184 0.79 3.52 -29.72
C ALA A 184 1.73 3.84 -28.54
N THR A 185 2.63 2.93 -28.23
CA THR A 185 3.60 3.13 -27.16
C THR A 185 4.64 4.14 -27.59
N GLU A 186 4.84 5.13 -26.73
CA GLU A 186 5.92 6.12 -26.88
C GLU A 186 7.24 5.50 -26.38
N CYS A 187 8.37 6.01 -26.88
CA CYS A 187 9.70 5.58 -26.40
C CYS A 187 9.98 6.11 -24.98
N ILE A 188 9.16 5.72 -24.03
CA ILE A 188 9.21 6.15 -22.64
C ILE A 188 9.49 4.95 -21.73
N ALA A 189 10.48 5.13 -20.83
CA ALA A 189 10.63 4.31 -19.63
C ALA A 189 10.09 5.08 -18.44
N THR A 190 9.30 4.47 -17.57
CA THR A 190 8.66 5.14 -16.42
C THR A 190 9.04 4.49 -15.10
N VAL A 191 9.38 5.34 -14.11
CA VAL A 191 9.60 4.96 -12.71
C VAL A 191 8.60 5.71 -11.84
N VAL A 192 7.93 4.99 -10.92
CA VAL A 192 6.97 5.56 -9.98
C VAL A 192 7.47 5.37 -8.54
N GLY A 193 7.69 6.51 -7.86
CA GLY A 193 8.20 6.57 -6.49
C GLY A 193 9.71 6.78 -6.42
N THR A 194 10.12 7.68 -5.51
CA THR A 194 11.51 8.14 -5.36
C THR A 194 12.06 7.92 -3.94
N ALA A 195 11.31 7.26 -3.04
CA ALA A 195 11.79 6.94 -1.69
C ALA A 195 13.07 6.09 -1.76
N SER A 196 13.95 6.19 -0.77
CA SER A 196 15.28 5.55 -0.79
C SER A 196 15.24 4.03 -1.01
N TYR A 197 14.21 3.36 -0.51
CA TYR A 197 14.03 1.91 -0.71
C TYR A 197 13.56 1.53 -2.13
N LYS A 198 13.15 2.50 -2.95
CA LYS A 198 12.80 2.31 -4.37
C LYS A 198 14.05 2.17 -5.26
N ASP A 199 15.22 2.43 -4.73
CA ASP A 199 16.53 2.29 -5.40
C ASP A 199 16.59 2.91 -6.79
N LEU A 200 16.20 4.17 -6.86
CA LEU A 200 16.21 4.94 -8.12
C LEU A 200 17.56 4.88 -8.88
N PRO A 201 18.74 4.83 -8.23
CA PRO A 201 20.01 4.60 -8.93
C PRO A 201 20.07 3.29 -9.71
N ASP A 202 19.48 2.20 -9.21
CA ASP A 202 19.41 0.93 -9.95
C ASP A 202 18.42 1.02 -11.12
N SER A 203 17.28 1.71 -10.94
CA SER A 203 16.35 2.00 -12.02
C SER A 203 17.03 2.77 -13.16
N TYR A 204 17.88 3.75 -12.82
CA TYR A 204 18.62 4.52 -13.81
C TYR A 204 19.68 3.68 -14.54
N ARG A 205 20.41 2.81 -13.85
CA ARG A 205 21.36 1.91 -14.50
C ARG A 205 20.67 0.96 -15.49
N LEU A 206 19.51 0.46 -15.12
CA LEU A 206 18.70 -0.36 -16.02
C LEU A 206 18.27 0.46 -17.26
N PHE A 207 17.74 1.67 -17.03
CA PHE A 207 17.38 2.57 -18.11
C PHE A 207 18.56 2.83 -19.07
N GLU A 208 19.75 3.16 -18.56
CA GLU A 208 20.93 3.36 -19.37
C GLU A 208 21.34 2.11 -20.16
N THR A 209 21.13 0.92 -19.59
CA THR A 209 21.38 -0.34 -20.30
C THR A 209 20.40 -0.55 -21.44
N LEU A 210 19.11 -0.30 -21.21
CA LEU A 210 18.06 -0.41 -22.23
C LEU A 210 18.23 0.66 -23.33
N ARG A 211 18.65 1.86 -22.96
CA ARG A 211 18.89 2.97 -23.90
C ARG A 211 20.03 2.70 -24.89
N LYS A 212 20.98 1.83 -24.55
CA LYS A 212 22.02 1.41 -25.53
C LYS A 212 21.42 0.68 -26.74
N SER A 213 20.30 0.01 -26.55
CA SER A 213 19.57 -0.70 -27.63
C SER A 213 18.56 0.22 -28.34
N ASP A 214 18.04 1.26 -27.68
CA ASP A 214 17.17 2.29 -28.29
C ASP A 214 17.48 3.67 -27.71
N SER A 215 18.28 4.43 -28.46
CA SER A 215 18.75 5.77 -28.04
C SER A 215 17.63 6.82 -27.91
N ARG A 216 16.45 6.56 -28.45
CA ARG A 216 15.28 7.46 -28.36
C ARG A 216 14.59 7.34 -27.00
N LEU A 217 14.90 6.31 -26.21
CA LEU A 217 14.23 6.06 -24.94
C LEU A 217 14.45 7.23 -23.96
N THR A 218 13.37 7.73 -23.38
CA THR A 218 13.33 8.81 -22.38
C THR A 218 12.83 8.26 -21.04
N LEU A 219 13.52 8.59 -19.94
CA LEU A 219 13.12 8.20 -18.59
C LEU A 219 12.19 9.24 -17.97
N MET A 220 10.97 8.85 -17.63
CA MET A 220 10.06 9.67 -16.82
C MET A 220 10.08 9.21 -15.36
N ILE A 221 10.26 10.16 -14.43
CA ILE A 221 10.31 9.88 -12.99
C ILE A 221 9.16 10.62 -12.29
N PHE A 222 8.27 9.86 -11.65
CA PHE A 222 7.21 10.37 -10.79
C PHE A 222 7.58 10.15 -9.32
N GLY A 223 7.38 11.18 -8.49
CA GLY A 223 7.62 11.12 -7.05
C GLY A 223 8.24 12.38 -6.51
N ASN A 224 8.57 12.41 -5.22
CA ASN A 224 9.08 13.61 -4.57
C ASN A 224 10.48 13.98 -5.09
N PRO A 225 10.67 15.16 -5.71
CA PRO A 225 11.95 15.57 -6.30
C PRO A 225 13.11 15.65 -5.29
N ARG A 226 12.80 15.85 -4.01
CA ARG A 226 13.81 15.93 -2.93
C ARG A 226 14.58 14.62 -2.70
N TRP A 227 14.02 13.50 -3.15
CA TRP A 227 14.62 12.17 -3.03
C TRP A 227 15.37 11.73 -4.29
N ILE A 228 15.37 12.56 -5.34
CA ILE A 228 16.06 12.26 -6.59
C ILE A 228 17.54 12.65 -6.46
N PRO A 229 18.47 11.72 -6.68
CA PRO A 229 19.90 12.02 -6.70
C PRO A 229 20.23 13.12 -7.73
N ARG A 230 21.13 14.06 -7.38
CA ARG A 230 21.47 15.19 -8.24
C ARG A 230 22.07 14.76 -9.59
N GLU A 231 22.75 13.63 -9.61
CA GLU A 231 23.32 13.06 -10.83
C GLU A 231 22.24 12.74 -11.87
N LEU A 232 21.06 12.28 -11.41
CA LEU A 232 19.93 11.96 -12.29
C LEU A 232 19.22 13.21 -12.82
N THR A 233 19.27 14.33 -12.10
CA THR A 233 18.65 15.58 -12.54
C THR A 233 19.36 16.21 -13.74
N ARG A 234 20.59 15.78 -14.03
CA ARG A 234 21.41 16.25 -15.14
C ARG A 234 21.53 15.23 -16.27
N GLY A 235 20.90 14.06 -16.11
CA GLY A 235 20.93 12.99 -17.10
C GLY A 235 20.29 13.43 -18.42
N GLN A 236 20.93 13.10 -19.54
CA GLN A 236 20.29 13.26 -20.86
C GLN A 236 19.08 12.31 -20.94
N ASN A 237 17.99 12.77 -21.54
CA ASN A 237 16.75 12.01 -21.68
C ASN A 237 16.11 11.59 -20.35
N VAL A 238 16.23 12.42 -19.30
CA VAL A 238 15.53 12.23 -18.02
C VAL A 238 14.56 13.37 -17.78
N VAL A 239 13.29 13.05 -17.56
CA VAL A 239 12.22 14.01 -17.30
C VAL A 239 11.66 13.75 -15.90
N ILE A 240 11.82 14.72 -14.99
CA ILE A 240 11.29 14.65 -13.63
C ILE A 240 9.91 15.30 -13.61
N ARG A 241 8.88 14.51 -13.36
CA ARG A 241 7.48 14.97 -13.30
C ARG A 241 7.03 15.42 -11.91
N GLY A 242 7.80 15.07 -10.86
CA GLY A 242 7.41 15.35 -9.49
C GLY A 242 6.24 14.48 -9.00
N GLU A 243 5.62 14.91 -7.92
CA GLU A 243 4.39 14.28 -7.41
C GLU A 243 3.21 14.72 -8.29
N GLN A 244 2.51 13.76 -8.87
CA GLN A 244 1.37 13.99 -9.77
C GLN A 244 0.12 13.27 -9.25
N PRO A 245 -1.09 13.73 -9.62
CA PRO A 245 -2.32 12.98 -9.43
C PRO A 245 -2.21 11.58 -10.06
N ARG A 246 -2.85 10.58 -9.41
CA ARG A 246 -2.80 9.19 -9.89
C ARG A 246 -3.30 9.05 -11.34
N SER A 247 -4.35 9.78 -11.72
CA SER A 247 -4.86 9.80 -13.11
C SER A 247 -3.80 10.17 -14.13
N THR A 248 -2.97 11.18 -13.84
CA THR A 248 -1.84 11.59 -14.71
C THR A 248 -0.78 10.49 -14.81
N VAL A 249 -0.49 9.80 -13.69
CA VAL A 249 0.46 8.68 -13.70
C VAL A 249 -0.08 7.52 -14.54
N ILE A 250 -1.34 7.15 -14.38
CA ILE A 250 -2.03 6.10 -15.15
C ILE A 250 -2.02 6.43 -16.65
N GLU A 251 -2.35 7.67 -17.03
CA GLU A 251 -2.31 8.11 -18.42
C GLU A 251 -0.91 8.00 -19.02
N CYS A 252 0.13 8.36 -18.26
CA CYS A 252 1.51 8.19 -18.71
C CYS A 252 1.87 6.71 -18.85
N LEU A 253 1.51 5.86 -17.87
CA LEU A 253 1.80 4.42 -17.90
C LEU A 253 1.18 3.72 -19.11
N ARG A 254 0.00 4.15 -19.56
CA ARG A 254 -0.64 3.63 -20.79
C ARG A 254 0.18 3.87 -22.06
N LYS A 255 0.94 4.96 -22.11
CA LYS A 255 1.81 5.33 -23.23
C LYS A 255 3.23 4.79 -23.03
N THR A 256 3.54 4.28 -21.86
CA THR A 256 4.88 3.81 -21.50
C THR A 256 5.20 2.51 -22.19
N ARG A 257 6.36 2.46 -22.83
CA ARG A 257 6.91 1.22 -23.37
C ARG A 257 7.45 0.35 -22.24
N ILE A 258 8.26 0.91 -21.34
CA ILE A 258 8.97 0.15 -20.31
C ILE A 258 8.66 0.73 -18.93
N TYR A 259 8.04 -0.07 -18.05
CA TYR A 259 7.95 0.27 -16.63
C TYR A 259 9.13 -0.32 -15.86
N ILE A 260 9.75 0.47 -14.98
CA ILE A 260 10.90 0.05 -14.18
C ILE A 260 10.61 0.25 -12.69
N SER A 261 10.78 -0.83 -11.90
CA SER A 261 10.71 -0.78 -10.45
C SER A 261 11.81 -1.64 -9.82
N THR A 262 12.86 -1.01 -9.33
CA THR A 262 13.97 -1.67 -8.62
C THR A 262 13.83 -1.61 -7.11
N THR A 263 12.60 -1.50 -6.61
CA THR A 263 12.33 -1.40 -5.17
C THR A 263 12.88 -2.61 -4.41
N ARG A 264 13.45 -2.36 -3.24
CA ARG A 264 13.98 -3.44 -2.37
C ARG A 264 12.95 -3.95 -1.40
N ILE A 265 11.95 -3.14 -1.08
CA ILE A 265 10.95 -3.43 -0.06
C ILE A 265 9.61 -2.90 -0.53
N GLU A 266 8.60 -3.74 -0.48
CA GLU A 266 7.19 -3.39 -0.65
C GLU A 266 6.36 -4.10 0.40
N ASN A 267 5.30 -3.45 0.85
CA ASN A 267 4.26 -4.11 1.63
C ASN A 267 3.16 -4.68 0.71
N SER A 268 2.97 -4.01 -0.43
CA SER A 268 1.95 -4.28 -1.43
C SER A 268 2.56 -4.10 -2.82
N TYR A 269 1.80 -4.45 -3.84
CA TYR A 269 2.21 -4.41 -5.24
C TYR A 269 1.48 -3.35 -6.09
N ASN A 270 0.79 -2.36 -5.49
CA ASN A 270 -0.08 -1.44 -6.24
C ASN A 270 0.63 -0.75 -7.43
N ALA A 271 1.77 -0.10 -7.18
CA ALA A 271 2.50 0.59 -8.24
C ALA A 271 3.06 -0.39 -9.28
N ALA A 272 3.47 -1.60 -8.85
CA ALA A 272 3.92 -2.64 -9.75
C ALA A 272 2.76 -3.16 -10.62
N ALA A 273 1.57 -3.37 -10.04
CA ALA A 273 0.38 -3.77 -10.78
C ALA A 273 0.01 -2.71 -11.84
N GLU A 274 -0.04 -1.43 -11.46
CA GLU A 274 -0.31 -0.35 -12.41
C GLU A 274 0.73 -0.36 -13.56
N GLY A 275 2.01 -0.49 -13.24
CA GLY A 275 3.07 -0.55 -14.23
C GLY A 275 2.95 -1.76 -15.17
N ILE A 276 2.80 -2.95 -14.62
CA ILE A 276 2.75 -4.21 -15.35
C ILE A 276 1.54 -4.29 -16.29
N PHE A 277 0.38 -3.85 -15.82
CA PHE A 277 -0.86 -3.95 -16.60
C PHE A 277 -1.06 -2.82 -17.61
N LEU A 278 -0.33 -1.71 -17.48
CA LEU A 278 -0.50 -0.55 -18.36
C LEU A 278 0.66 -0.36 -19.34
N ALA A 279 1.92 -0.57 -18.92
CA ALA A 279 3.07 -0.47 -19.82
C ALA A 279 3.18 -1.71 -20.73
N SER A 280 3.84 -1.58 -21.88
CA SER A 280 4.00 -2.70 -22.83
C SER A 280 4.89 -3.81 -22.27
N GLU A 281 5.96 -3.43 -21.58
CA GLU A 281 6.85 -4.35 -20.87
C GLU A 281 7.28 -3.74 -19.53
N SER A 282 7.66 -4.57 -18.59
CA SER A 282 8.00 -4.16 -17.24
C SER A 282 9.19 -4.92 -16.70
N TYR A 283 10.09 -4.21 -16.06
CA TYR A 283 11.17 -4.77 -15.26
C TYR A 283 10.90 -4.42 -13.79
N ILE A 284 10.55 -5.39 -12.99
CA ILE A 284 10.29 -5.21 -11.56
C ILE A 284 11.23 -6.06 -10.73
N SER A 285 11.62 -5.59 -9.56
CA SER A 285 12.50 -6.33 -8.66
C SER A 285 11.90 -7.68 -8.25
N ASP A 286 12.78 -8.68 -8.14
CA ASP A 286 12.43 -10.03 -7.72
C ASP A 286 12.28 -10.07 -6.19
N ILE A 287 11.12 -9.64 -5.69
CA ILE A 287 10.74 -9.63 -4.28
C ILE A 287 9.40 -10.33 -4.08
N GLY A 288 9.13 -10.78 -2.85
CA GLY A 288 7.93 -11.54 -2.51
C GLY A 288 6.62 -10.94 -3.05
N PRO A 289 6.26 -9.67 -2.76
CA PRO A 289 5.03 -9.08 -3.25
C PRO A 289 4.91 -9.07 -4.79
N HIS A 290 6.01 -8.88 -5.52
CA HIS A 290 6.00 -8.92 -6.97
C HIS A 290 5.81 -10.35 -7.52
N ARG A 291 6.42 -11.36 -6.87
CA ARG A 291 6.17 -12.77 -7.20
C ARG A 291 4.74 -13.19 -6.91
N GLU A 292 4.15 -12.66 -5.82
CA GLU A 292 2.75 -12.89 -5.49
C GLU A 292 1.81 -12.31 -6.55
N LEU A 293 2.08 -11.08 -7.02
CA LEU A 293 1.34 -10.45 -8.11
C LEU A 293 1.40 -11.29 -9.40
N LEU A 294 2.56 -11.85 -9.72
CA LEU A 294 2.80 -12.61 -10.94
C LEU A 294 2.49 -14.11 -10.80
N ARG A 295 1.88 -14.54 -9.71
CA ARG A 295 1.59 -15.98 -9.50
C ARG A 295 0.72 -16.53 -10.62
N GLY A 296 1.23 -17.54 -11.32
CA GLY A 296 0.55 -18.15 -12.47
C GLY A 296 0.66 -17.36 -13.78
N MET A 297 1.38 -16.25 -13.80
CA MET A 297 1.65 -15.45 -15.00
C MET A 297 3.07 -15.70 -15.51
N PRO A 298 3.32 -15.62 -16.82
CA PRO A 298 4.65 -15.78 -17.39
C PRO A 298 5.54 -14.56 -17.11
N PHE A 299 6.76 -14.82 -16.69
CA PHE A 299 7.82 -13.83 -16.57
C PHE A 299 9.19 -14.47 -16.82
N GLU A 300 10.17 -13.64 -17.13
CA GLU A 300 11.57 -14.04 -17.26
C GLU A 300 12.38 -13.47 -16.12
N GLN A 301 13.12 -14.31 -15.41
CA GLN A 301 14.05 -13.82 -14.40
C GLN A 301 15.34 -13.36 -15.09
N THR A 302 15.75 -12.13 -14.82
CA THR A 302 16.92 -11.53 -15.46
C THR A 302 17.77 -10.75 -14.46
N ARG A 303 19.04 -10.58 -14.78
CA ARG A 303 19.95 -9.70 -14.03
C ARG A 303 20.67 -8.77 -15.01
N PRO A 304 20.06 -7.64 -15.35
CA PRO A 304 20.66 -6.72 -16.33
C PRO A 304 22.05 -6.21 -15.86
N PRO A 305 22.98 -5.98 -16.77
CA PRO A 305 24.32 -5.48 -16.45
C PRO A 305 24.27 -4.19 -15.61
N GLY A 306 25.04 -4.15 -14.53
CA GLY A 306 25.14 -3.00 -13.62
C GLY A 306 23.97 -2.84 -12.64
N VAL A 307 22.90 -3.63 -12.75
CA VAL A 307 21.78 -3.64 -11.81
C VAL A 307 22.10 -4.62 -10.67
N ARG A 308 21.93 -4.18 -9.43
CA ARG A 308 22.25 -4.99 -8.24
C ARG A 308 21.18 -6.01 -7.93
N THR A 309 19.93 -5.65 -8.22
CA THR A 309 18.75 -6.44 -7.89
C THR A 309 18.42 -7.39 -9.04
N SER A 310 18.08 -8.64 -8.72
CA SER A 310 17.44 -9.55 -9.67
C SER A 310 16.09 -8.99 -10.09
N MET A 311 15.74 -9.11 -11.36
CA MET A 311 14.54 -8.51 -11.94
C MET A 311 13.64 -9.60 -12.53
N LEU A 312 12.35 -9.35 -12.51
CA LEU A 312 11.33 -10.07 -13.25
C LEU A 312 10.97 -9.22 -14.47
N HIS A 313 11.19 -9.75 -15.66
CA HIS A 313 10.82 -9.12 -16.92
C HIS A 313 9.48 -9.68 -17.37
N VAL A 314 8.53 -8.80 -17.65
CA VAL A 314 7.14 -9.13 -17.91
C VAL A 314 6.67 -8.41 -19.17
N HIS A 315 5.98 -9.13 -20.05
CA HIS A 315 5.31 -8.57 -21.22
C HIS A 315 3.81 -8.52 -20.99
N ARG A 316 3.19 -7.36 -21.18
CA ARG A 316 1.77 -7.12 -20.89
C ARG A 316 0.84 -8.05 -21.67
N ASP A 317 1.12 -8.29 -22.95
CA ASP A 317 0.34 -9.14 -23.84
C ASP A 317 0.23 -10.61 -23.38
N ARG A 318 1.10 -11.02 -22.48
CA ARG A 318 1.12 -12.37 -21.88
C ARG A 318 0.43 -12.44 -20.52
N LEU A 319 -0.14 -11.33 -20.03
CA LEU A 319 -0.73 -11.26 -18.70
C LEU A 319 -2.24 -11.50 -18.72
N THR A 320 -2.72 -12.08 -17.62
CA THR A 320 -4.14 -12.15 -17.28
C THR A 320 -4.42 -11.29 -16.05
N VAL A 321 -5.63 -10.74 -15.93
CA VAL A 321 -6.04 -9.90 -14.80
C VAL A 321 -6.50 -10.73 -13.60
N ALA A 322 -6.43 -12.05 -13.68
CA ALA A 322 -7.04 -13.00 -12.76
C ALA A 322 -6.55 -12.89 -11.30
N ASN A 323 -5.36 -12.33 -11.05
CA ASN A 323 -4.80 -12.21 -9.70
C ASN A 323 -5.14 -10.88 -9.00
N LEU A 324 -5.85 -9.96 -9.65
CA LEU A 324 -6.26 -8.72 -9.04
C LEU A 324 -7.64 -8.88 -8.40
N GLN A 325 -7.73 -8.66 -7.09
CA GLN A 325 -9.00 -8.64 -6.37
C GLN A 325 -9.65 -7.27 -6.48
N SER A 326 -10.98 -7.21 -6.62
CA SER A 326 -11.71 -5.95 -6.50
C SER A 326 -11.69 -5.45 -5.04
N TRP A 327 -11.86 -4.14 -4.84
CA TRP A 327 -12.00 -3.58 -3.50
C TRP A 327 -13.20 -4.15 -2.75
N GLU A 328 -14.31 -4.40 -3.44
CA GLU A 328 -15.47 -5.05 -2.86
C GLU A 328 -15.12 -6.43 -2.29
N SER A 329 -14.45 -7.28 -3.09
CA SER A 329 -14.01 -8.61 -2.65
C SER A 329 -13.09 -8.53 -1.41
N VAL A 330 -12.16 -7.58 -1.37
CA VAL A 330 -11.27 -7.36 -0.23
C VAL A 330 -12.04 -6.96 1.03
N ILE A 331 -13.01 -6.05 0.90
CA ILE A 331 -13.80 -5.57 2.04
C ILE A 331 -14.75 -6.65 2.54
N VAL A 332 -15.43 -7.37 1.64
CA VAL A 332 -16.31 -8.50 2.01
C VAL A 332 -15.51 -9.60 2.70
N GLY A 333 -14.32 -9.94 2.19
CA GLY A 333 -13.42 -10.90 2.85
C GLY A 333 -13.00 -10.46 4.25
N MET A 334 -12.72 -9.16 4.44
CA MET A 334 -12.42 -8.59 5.75
C MET A 334 -13.63 -8.71 6.71
N ILE A 335 -14.83 -8.38 6.26
CA ILE A 335 -16.06 -8.49 7.07
C ILE A 335 -16.32 -9.94 7.45
N THR A 336 -16.16 -10.89 6.52
CA THR A 336 -16.31 -12.32 6.80
C THR A 336 -15.35 -12.76 7.89
N ARG A 337 -14.07 -12.40 7.78
CA ARG A 337 -13.05 -12.74 8.79
C ARG A 337 -13.35 -12.10 10.15
N PHE A 338 -13.87 -10.87 10.17
CA PHE A 338 -14.30 -10.22 11.40
C PHE A 338 -15.40 -11.03 12.10
N HIS A 339 -16.44 -11.45 11.38
CA HIS A 339 -17.52 -12.24 11.97
C HIS A 339 -17.05 -13.61 12.49
N GLU A 340 -16.05 -14.23 11.85
CA GLU A 340 -15.41 -15.43 12.38
C GLU A 340 -14.72 -15.16 13.71
N ALA A 341 -13.94 -14.10 13.81
CA ALA A 341 -13.25 -13.70 15.03
C ALA A 341 -14.23 -13.33 16.16
N LEU A 342 -15.35 -12.66 15.84
CA LEU A 342 -16.38 -12.29 16.79
C LEU A 342 -17.06 -13.55 17.38
N ARG A 343 -17.38 -14.54 16.55
CA ARG A 343 -17.95 -15.82 17.02
C ARG A 343 -16.98 -16.59 17.90
N ALA A 344 -15.71 -16.66 17.53
CA ALA A 344 -14.68 -17.31 18.33
C ALA A 344 -14.53 -16.66 19.72
N SER A 345 -14.57 -15.32 19.78
CA SER A 345 -14.53 -14.58 21.05
C SER A 345 -15.74 -14.84 21.94
N ALA A 346 -16.93 -14.99 21.36
CA ALA A 346 -18.16 -15.30 22.12
C ALA A 346 -18.18 -16.74 22.67
N SER A 347 -17.50 -17.68 22.01
CA SER A 347 -17.42 -19.08 22.45
C SER A 347 -16.37 -19.32 23.55
N ALA A 348 -15.49 -18.33 23.82
CA ALA A 348 -14.43 -18.42 24.81
C ALA A 348 -14.83 -17.83 26.20
N ILE A 349 -16.06 -17.28 26.32
CA ILE A 349 -16.69 -16.77 27.55
C ILE A 349 -17.68 -17.81 28.07
#